data_c8029e0aff3952b82e675fedcebc28d2
#
_entry.id   c8029e0aff3952b82e675fedcebc28d2
#
_cell.length_a   1.000
_cell.length_b   1.000
_cell.length_c   1.000
_cell.angle_alpha   90.00
_cell.angle_beta   90.00
_cell.angle_gamma   90.00
#
_symmetry.space_group_name_H-M   'P 1'
#
loop_
_entity.id
_entity.type
_entity.pdbx_description
1 polymer ?
#
loop_
_entity_poly.entity_id
_entity_poly.type
_entity_poly.pdbx_seq_one_letter_code
_entity_poly.pdbx_strand_id
1 'polypeptide(L)'
;LGEFEHFVKAIENVVVGRKLYPLQLLSAYHMAFAQNSCNFSVPGAGKTTIVYAAYAYLKLVEDVNKHVDKILIIGPTAAFGPWEDEYKECFGREPSIVKISEQSHDVRERHFYSKESSEITVIGYQLLDRYQQDIKYFLRHNRVMLVVDEAHYVKSVNGVWSGALLSFSNDAVARVALTGTPAPNGYEDLYNLYRFILPLNYEQVLGMNYKRLRDLAGDKKHPERVEDFSKRVSPFFVRIKKKDLKLPRVINHEPIKVKMSPTQRKIYDFIEGEYIRGFQNSSVGNLKQKLSQ
;
A
#
# COMPACT_ATOMS: atom_id res chain seq x y z
N LEU A 1 6.55 -23.99 -14.44
CA LEU A 1 7.42 -24.41 -13.30
C LEU A 1 8.83 -23.82 -13.47
N GLY A 2 9.48 -23.92 -14.63
CA GLY A 2 10.85 -23.46 -14.85
C GLY A 2 11.09 -21.96 -14.56
N GLU A 3 10.16 -21.07 -14.94
CA GLU A 3 10.29 -19.62 -14.63
C GLU A 3 10.22 -19.30 -13.15
N PHE A 4 9.34 -19.98 -12.42
CA PHE A 4 9.24 -19.83 -10.97
C PHE A 4 10.48 -20.36 -10.25
N GLU A 5 11.00 -21.50 -10.66
CA GLU A 5 12.25 -22.06 -10.13
C GLU A 5 13.44 -21.14 -10.39
N HIS A 6 13.50 -20.54 -11.61
CA HIS A 6 14.52 -19.54 -11.95
C HIS A 6 14.41 -18.30 -11.04
N PHE A 7 13.19 -17.79 -10.84
CA PHE A 7 12.93 -16.70 -9.94
C PHE A 7 13.41 -17.01 -8.51
N VAL A 8 13.04 -18.18 -7.96
CA VAL A 8 13.44 -18.57 -6.60
C VAL A 8 14.96 -18.61 -6.47
N LYS A 9 15.65 -19.29 -7.40
CA LYS A 9 17.13 -19.35 -7.40
C LYS A 9 17.78 -17.96 -7.48
N ALA A 10 17.23 -17.07 -8.33
CA ALA A 10 17.76 -15.73 -8.49
C ALA A 10 17.66 -14.91 -7.18
N ILE A 11 16.51 -14.96 -6.50
CA ILE A 11 16.34 -14.18 -5.26
C ILE A 11 17.07 -14.81 -4.07
N GLU A 12 17.20 -16.14 -3.98
CA GLU A 12 17.96 -16.81 -2.90
C GLU A 12 19.43 -16.36 -2.86
N ASN A 13 20.00 -16.01 -4.00
CA ASN A 13 21.38 -15.51 -4.08
C ASN A 13 21.53 -14.04 -3.63
N VAL A 14 20.45 -13.28 -3.56
CA VAL A 14 20.44 -11.84 -3.25
C VAL A 14 19.79 -11.56 -1.91
N VAL A 15 18.69 -12.22 -1.59
CA VAL A 15 17.96 -12.11 -0.32
C VAL A 15 18.52 -13.15 0.66
N VAL A 16 19.73 -12.90 1.14
CA VAL A 16 20.50 -13.89 1.91
C VAL A 16 20.12 -13.97 3.39
N GLY A 17 19.57 -12.90 3.95
CA GLY A 17 19.22 -12.81 5.37
C GLY A 17 17.82 -13.26 5.73
N ARG A 18 16.92 -13.40 4.76
CA ARG A 18 15.53 -13.83 4.96
C ARG A 18 15.18 -15.04 4.09
N LYS A 19 14.64 -16.08 4.71
CA LYS A 19 14.02 -17.19 3.98
C LYS A 19 12.51 -16.89 3.81
N LEU A 20 12.09 -16.68 2.58
CA LEU A 20 10.68 -16.42 2.27
C LEU A 20 9.85 -17.70 2.43
N TYR A 21 8.66 -17.57 3.02
CA TYR A 21 7.67 -18.63 3.03
C TYR A 21 7.06 -18.85 1.64
N PRO A 22 6.49 -20.04 1.34
CA PRO A 22 5.95 -20.34 0.02
C PRO A 22 4.94 -19.30 -0.52
N LEU A 23 4.04 -18.79 0.34
CA LEU A 23 3.08 -17.75 -0.06
C LEU A 23 3.75 -16.39 -0.32
N GLN A 24 4.83 -16.07 0.39
CA GLN A 24 5.62 -14.88 0.13
C GLN A 24 6.37 -15.00 -1.20
N LEU A 25 6.96 -16.17 -1.50
CA LEU A 25 7.60 -16.45 -2.78
C LEU A 25 6.64 -16.31 -3.95
N LEU A 26 5.45 -16.91 -3.86
CA LEU A 26 4.41 -16.77 -4.88
C LEU A 26 3.95 -15.33 -5.06
N SER A 27 3.82 -14.59 -3.95
CA SER A 27 3.42 -13.18 -3.98
C SER A 27 4.50 -12.29 -4.60
N ALA A 28 5.77 -12.55 -4.28
CA ALA A 28 6.91 -11.82 -4.87
C ALA A 28 7.08 -12.13 -6.35
N TYR A 29 6.92 -13.40 -6.74
CA TYR A 29 6.91 -13.83 -8.13
C TYR A 29 5.82 -13.10 -8.93
N HIS A 30 4.58 -13.16 -8.45
CA HIS A 30 3.48 -12.43 -9.09
C HIS A 30 3.79 -10.93 -9.23
N MET A 31 4.29 -10.29 -8.18
CA MET A 31 4.63 -8.86 -8.19
C MET A 31 5.73 -8.53 -9.20
N ALA A 32 6.78 -9.34 -9.29
CA ALA A 32 7.88 -9.15 -10.22
C ALA A 32 7.45 -9.32 -11.69
N PHE A 33 6.62 -10.32 -11.97
CA PHE A 33 6.17 -10.62 -13.33
C PHE A 33 5.04 -9.72 -13.81
N ALA A 34 4.10 -9.35 -12.92
CA ALA A 34 3.05 -8.38 -13.22
C ALA A 34 3.58 -6.94 -13.29
N GLN A 35 4.66 -6.61 -12.59
CA GLN A 35 5.25 -5.27 -12.41
C GLN A 35 4.29 -4.21 -11.86
N ASN A 36 3.00 -4.33 -12.15
CA ASN A 36 1.93 -3.43 -11.74
C ASN A 36 0.88 -4.22 -10.98
N SER A 37 0.94 -4.19 -9.64
CA SER A 37 0.09 -5.04 -8.83
C SER A 37 -0.23 -4.44 -7.46
N CYS A 38 -1.28 -4.97 -6.84
CA CYS A 38 -1.62 -4.70 -5.46
C CYS A 38 -1.27 -5.90 -4.57
N ASN A 39 -0.85 -5.64 -3.34
CA ASN A 39 -0.74 -6.66 -2.32
C ASN A 39 -1.72 -6.34 -1.17
N PHE A 40 -2.79 -7.11 -1.11
CA PHE A 40 -3.88 -6.98 -0.15
C PHE A 40 -3.74 -7.94 1.04
N SER A 41 -2.52 -8.37 1.31
CA SER A 41 -2.24 -9.26 2.42
C SER A 41 -2.40 -8.57 3.77
N VAL A 42 -2.85 -9.33 4.75
CA VAL A 42 -3.06 -8.84 6.11
C VAL A 42 -1.75 -8.32 6.75
N PRO A 43 -1.82 -7.46 7.76
CA PRO A 43 -0.66 -7.09 8.57
C PRO A 43 0.06 -8.34 9.09
N GLY A 44 1.39 -8.31 9.11
CA GLY A 44 2.23 -9.45 9.51
C GLY A 44 2.45 -10.52 8.44
N ALA A 45 1.90 -10.39 7.23
CA ALA A 45 2.17 -11.31 6.12
C ALA A 45 3.55 -11.13 5.47
N GLY A 46 4.33 -10.11 5.88
CA GLY A 46 5.64 -9.81 5.31
C GLY A 46 5.56 -9.07 3.97
N LYS A 47 4.64 -8.12 3.84
CA LYS A 47 4.50 -7.33 2.60
C LYS A 47 5.80 -6.66 2.17
N THR A 48 6.57 -6.11 3.12
CA THR A 48 7.86 -5.45 2.87
C THR A 48 8.89 -6.44 2.32
N THR A 49 9.01 -7.62 2.93
CA THR A 49 9.87 -8.72 2.44
C THR A 49 9.50 -9.13 1.01
N ILE A 50 8.21 -9.26 0.73
CA ILE A 50 7.68 -9.60 -0.60
C ILE A 50 8.09 -8.56 -1.63
N VAL A 51 7.98 -7.27 -1.29
CA VAL A 51 8.40 -6.17 -2.17
C VAL A 51 9.91 -6.20 -2.43
N TYR A 52 10.71 -6.38 -1.40
CA TYR A 52 12.17 -6.45 -1.57
C TYR A 52 12.60 -7.67 -2.40
N ALA A 53 11.94 -8.81 -2.26
CA ALA A 53 12.22 -9.97 -3.10
C ALA A 53 11.85 -9.70 -4.58
N ALA A 54 10.70 -9.07 -4.85
CA ALA A 54 10.33 -8.68 -6.20
C ALA A 54 11.29 -7.62 -6.78
N TYR A 55 11.68 -6.62 -5.98
CA TYR A 55 12.65 -5.61 -6.35
C TYR A 55 14.02 -6.21 -6.66
N ALA A 56 14.51 -7.13 -5.83
CA ALA A 56 15.78 -7.83 -6.04
C ALA A 56 15.79 -8.57 -7.39
N TYR A 57 14.71 -9.26 -7.72
CA TYR A 57 14.57 -9.93 -9.02
C TYR A 57 14.58 -8.93 -10.18
N LEU A 58 13.78 -7.84 -10.08
CA LEU A 58 13.70 -6.85 -11.14
C LEU A 58 15.02 -6.10 -11.39
N LYS A 59 15.91 -6.03 -10.38
CA LYS A 59 17.29 -5.54 -10.57
C LYS A 59 18.19 -6.48 -11.37
N LEU A 60 17.87 -7.77 -11.41
CA LEU A 60 18.66 -8.77 -12.14
C LEU A 60 18.17 -8.98 -13.58
N VAL A 61 16.96 -8.50 -13.91
CA VAL A 61 16.36 -8.70 -15.23
C VAL A 61 17.12 -7.89 -16.28
N GLU A 62 17.50 -8.54 -17.39
CA GLU A 62 18.19 -7.90 -18.53
C GLU A 62 17.24 -7.09 -19.41
N ASP A 63 15.94 -7.42 -19.41
CA ASP A 63 14.92 -6.68 -20.18
C ASP A 63 14.82 -5.24 -19.67
N VAL A 64 15.30 -4.31 -20.47
CA VAL A 64 15.31 -2.88 -20.16
C VAL A 64 13.92 -2.31 -19.85
N ASN A 65 12.84 -2.92 -20.32
CA ASN A 65 11.49 -2.46 -20.02
C ASN A 65 11.02 -2.86 -18.60
N LYS A 66 11.67 -3.85 -18.00
CA LYS A 66 11.31 -4.41 -16.69
C LYS A 66 12.34 -4.10 -15.61
N HIS A 67 13.59 -3.92 -16.00
CA HIS A 67 14.69 -3.65 -15.09
C HIS A 67 14.43 -2.39 -14.25
N VAL A 68 14.75 -2.45 -12.96
CA VAL A 68 14.69 -1.33 -12.04
C VAL A 68 16.02 -1.18 -11.28
N ASP A 69 16.46 0.07 -11.08
CA ASP A 69 17.68 0.39 -10.34
C ASP A 69 17.37 0.87 -8.92
N LYS A 70 16.21 1.50 -8.75
CA LYS A 70 15.83 2.22 -7.54
C LYS A 70 14.41 1.87 -7.11
N ILE A 71 14.13 2.13 -5.83
CA ILE A 71 12.80 2.00 -5.26
C ILE A 71 12.41 3.32 -4.58
N LEU A 72 11.22 3.82 -4.91
CA LEU A 72 10.60 4.96 -4.24
C LEU A 72 9.38 4.46 -3.46
N ILE A 73 9.41 4.66 -2.14
CA ILE A 73 8.38 4.21 -1.21
C ILE A 73 7.62 5.43 -0.69
N ILE A 74 6.33 5.47 -0.96
CA ILE A 74 5.40 6.47 -0.43
C ILE A 74 4.60 5.80 0.70
N GLY A 75 4.64 6.38 1.90
CA GLY A 75 3.94 5.79 3.03
C GLY A 75 3.87 6.70 4.25
N PRO A 76 3.25 6.25 5.34
CA PRO A 76 3.28 6.97 6.60
C PRO A 76 4.72 6.99 7.15
N THR A 77 5.12 8.11 7.78
CA THR A 77 6.50 8.28 8.30
C THR A 77 6.88 7.21 9.31
N ALA A 78 5.92 6.68 10.05
CA ALA A 78 6.14 5.58 11.00
C ALA A 78 6.60 4.26 10.32
N ALA A 79 6.37 4.11 9.01
CA ALA A 79 6.81 2.93 8.26
C ALA A 79 8.29 3.01 7.81
N PHE A 80 8.94 4.17 7.87
CA PHE A 80 10.27 4.37 7.29
C PHE A 80 11.36 3.54 7.99
N GLY A 81 11.35 3.46 9.33
CA GLY A 81 12.24 2.58 10.08
C GLY A 81 12.06 1.11 9.71
N PRO A 82 10.84 0.56 9.79
CA PRO A 82 10.53 -0.79 9.34
C PRO A 82 10.98 -1.13 7.92
N TRP A 83 10.91 -0.20 6.95
CA TRP A 83 11.43 -0.43 5.61
C TRP A 83 12.96 -0.52 5.58
N GLU A 84 13.66 0.33 6.34
CA GLU A 84 15.11 0.29 6.46
C GLU A 84 15.59 -0.99 7.16
N ASP A 85 14.96 -1.35 8.27
CA ASP A 85 15.30 -2.55 9.04
C ASP A 85 15.09 -3.84 8.23
N GLU A 86 13.97 -3.94 7.52
CA GLU A 86 13.69 -5.09 6.67
C GLU A 86 14.66 -5.21 5.49
N TYR A 87 15.17 -4.07 4.96
CA TYR A 87 16.23 -4.14 3.94
C TYR A 87 17.49 -4.80 4.49
N LYS A 88 17.93 -4.37 5.68
CA LYS A 88 19.10 -4.97 6.35
C LYS A 88 18.92 -6.46 6.58
N GLU A 89 17.74 -6.83 7.05
CA GLU A 89 17.37 -8.23 7.25
C GLU A 89 17.31 -9.06 5.96
N CYS A 90 16.81 -8.48 4.86
CA CYS A 90 16.74 -9.18 3.57
C CYS A 90 18.10 -9.34 2.91
N PHE A 91 18.91 -8.27 2.89
CA PHE A 91 20.11 -8.21 2.06
C PHE A 91 21.43 -8.34 2.85
N GLY A 92 21.37 -8.36 4.18
CA GLY A 92 22.56 -8.48 5.05
C GLY A 92 23.54 -7.30 4.94
N ARG A 93 23.06 -6.13 4.47
CA ARG A 93 23.86 -4.92 4.27
C ARG A 93 23.07 -3.65 4.56
N GLU A 94 23.78 -2.57 4.87
CA GLU A 94 23.15 -1.26 5.05
C GLU A 94 22.58 -0.73 3.72
N PRO A 95 21.35 -0.16 3.74
CA PRO A 95 20.79 0.45 2.54
C PRO A 95 21.40 1.81 2.23
N SER A 96 21.55 2.14 0.95
CA SER A 96 21.66 3.53 0.50
C SER A 96 20.24 4.12 0.48
N ILE A 97 19.83 4.79 1.56
CA ILE A 97 18.47 5.29 1.76
C ILE A 97 18.44 6.79 2.07
N VAL A 98 17.48 7.49 1.51
CA VAL A 98 17.14 8.85 1.90
C VAL A 98 15.70 8.94 2.35
N LYS A 99 15.48 9.52 3.51
CA LYS A 99 14.17 9.80 4.10
C LYS A 99 13.86 11.28 3.83
N ILE A 100 13.08 11.54 2.80
CA ILE A 100 12.81 12.91 2.31
C ILE A 100 12.19 13.79 3.40
N SER A 101 11.31 13.25 4.24
CA SER A 101 10.67 13.99 5.32
C SER A 101 11.64 14.51 6.38
N GLU A 102 12.80 13.88 6.52
CA GLU A 102 13.83 14.20 7.53
C GLU A 102 14.93 15.15 6.99
N GLN A 103 14.92 15.45 5.68
CA GLN A 103 15.95 16.26 5.04
C GLN A 103 15.55 17.74 4.98
N SER A 104 16.57 18.62 4.85
CA SER A 104 16.35 20.03 4.49
C SER A 104 15.83 20.17 3.07
N HIS A 105 15.27 21.32 2.72
CA HIS A 105 14.73 21.59 1.37
C HIS A 105 15.78 21.36 0.29
N ASP A 106 16.97 21.94 0.45
CA ASP A 106 18.08 21.86 -0.52
C ASP A 106 18.56 20.42 -0.75
N VAL A 107 18.58 19.60 0.32
CA VAL A 107 18.96 18.19 0.22
C VAL A 107 17.91 17.40 -0.54
N ARG A 108 16.61 17.70 -0.31
CA ARG A 108 15.48 17.07 -1.00
C ARG A 108 15.53 17.35 -2.50
N GLU A 109 15.66 18.62 -2.90
CA GLU A 109 15.76 18.99 -4.31
C GLU A 109 16.99 18.33 -4.96
N ARG A 110 18.17 18.49 -4.35
CA ARG A 110 19.40 17.89 -4.87
C ARG A 110 19.24 16.38 -5.08
N HIS A 111 18.58 15.67 -4.17
CA HIS A 111 18.37 14.22 -4.28
C HIS A 111 17.58 13.84 -5.54
N PHE A 112 16.48 14.54 -5.83
CA PHE A 112 15.63 14.22 -7.00
C PHE A 112 16.30 14.48 -8.35
N TYR A 113 17.28 15.40 -8.39
CA TYR A 113 17.98 15.79 -9.62
C TYR A 113 19.38 15.16 -9.74
N SER A 114 19.87 14.45 -8.72
CA SER A 114 21.18 13.83 -8.73
C SER A 114 21.19 12.54 -9.55
N LYS A 115 22.26 12.34 -10.34
CA LYS A 115 22.56 11.06 -10.97
C LYS A 115 22.98 9.99 -9.94
N GLU A 116 23.58 10.41 -8.82
CA GLU A 116 24.04 9.55 -7.73
C GLU A 116 23.03 9.50 -6.56
N SER A 117 21.73 9.60 -6.87
CA SER A 117 20.70 9.50 -5.86
C SER A 117 20.67 8.11 -5.21
N SER A 118 20.25 8.05 -3.96
CA SER A 118 20.18 6.80 -3.17
C SER A 118 19.35 5.71 -3.86
N GLU A 119 19.69 4.46 -3.58
CA GLU A 119 18.95 3.28 -4.08
C GLU A 119 17.49 3.30 -3.59
N ILE A 120 17.29 3.70 -2.33
CA ILE A 120 15.98 3.76 -1.70
C ILE A 120 15.63 5.20 -1.38
N THR A 121 14.46 5.62 -1.82
CA THR A 121 13.86 6.91 -1.44
C THR A 121 12.57 6.62 -0.69
N VAL A 122 12.39 7.20 0.51
CA VAL A 122 11.13 7.15 1.25
C VAL A 122 10.58 8.55 1.47
N ILE A 123 9.27 8.72 1.23
CA ILE A 123 8.59 10.01 1.31
C ILE A 123 7.20 9.85 1.93
N GLY A 124 6.84 10.81 2.81
CA GLY A 124 5.51 10.86 3.42
C GLY A 124 4.45 11.42 2.48
N TYR A 125 3.21 10.97 2.63
CA TYR A 125 2.07 11.44 1.84
C TYR A 125 1.91 12.96 1.83
N GLN A 126 2.22 13.62 2.96
CA GLN A 126 2.07 15.07 3.13
C GLN A 126 2.96 15.90 2.20
N LEU A 127 4.02 15.29 1.66
CA LEU A 127 4.98 15.95 0.78
C LEU A 127 4.69 15.74 -0.71
N LEU A 128 3.77 14.85 -1.07
CA LEU A 128 3.53 14.47 -2.47
C LEU A 128 3.10 15.65 -3.34
N ASP A 129 2.19 16.47 -2.87
CA ASP A 129 1.70 17.62 -3.62
C ASP A 129 2.82 18.64 -3.85
N ARG A 130 3.62 18.91 -2.83
CA ARG A 130 4.73 19.87 -2.91
C ARG A 130 5.84 19.41 -3.85
N TYR A 131 6.19 18.11 -3.83
CA TYR A 131 7.32 17.56 -4.61
C TYR A 131 6.87 16.77 -5.84
N GLN A 132 5.64 16.91 -6.30
CA GLN A 132 5.12 16.12 -7.43
C GLN A 132 5.94 16.28 -8.70
N GLN A 133 6.45 17.47 -9.01
CA GLN A 133 7.26 17.73 -10.20
C GLN A 133 8.66 17.13 -10.06
N ASP A 134 9.26 17.25 -8.87
CA ASP A 134 10.57 16.67 -8.57
C ASP A 134 10.53 15.14 -8.61
N ILE A 135 9.49 14.54 -8.04
CA ILE A 135 9.25 13.09 -8.13
C ILE A 135 9.06 12.67 -9.59
N LYS A 136 8.29 13.42 -10.35
CA LYS A 136 8.07 13.15 -11.77
C LYS A 136 9.37 13.19 -12.56
N TYR A 137 10.21 14.19 -12.32
CA TYR A 137 11.55 14.28 -12.90
C TYR A 137 12.40 13.07 -12.53
N PHE A 138 12.43 12.70 -11.25
CA PHE A 138 13.18 11.55 -10.73
C PHE A 138 12.77 10.23 -11.41
N LEU A 139 11.45 9.97 -11.52
CA LEU A 139 10.91 8.77 -12.16
C LEU A 139 11.26 8.70 -13.66
N ARG A 140 11.30 9.82 -14.36
CA ARG A 140 11.66 9.88 -15.79
C ARG A 140 13.15 9.66 -16.06
N HIS A 141 14.00 9.99 -15.10
CA HIS A 141 15.45 9.91 -15.27
C HIS A 141 16.09 8.70 -14.57
N ASN A 142 15.27 7.90 -13.86
CA ASN A 142 15.70 6.69 -13.19
C ASN A 142 14.72 5.55 -13.46
N ARG A 143 15.20 4.34 -13.36
CA ARG A 143 14.36 3.14 -13.49
C ARG A 143 13.82 2.75 -12.12
N VAL A 144 12.63 3.20 -11.79
CA VAL A 144 12.10 3.17 -10.43
C VAL A 144 10.94 2.20 -10.30
N MET A 145 10.99 1.36 -9.26
CA MET A 145 9.83 0.68 -8.69
C MET A 145 9.15 1.62 -7.69
N LEU A 146 7.96 2.05 -8.02
CA LEU A 146 7.15 2.95 -7.18
C LEU A 146 6.22 2.13 -6.28
N VAL A 147 6.42 2.24 -4.98
CA VAL A 147 5.64 1.52 -3.96
C VAL A 147 4.82 2.50 -3.14
N VAL A 148 3.53 2.21 -2.99
CA VAL A 148 2.61 2.97 -2.13
C VAL A 148 2.22 2.07 -0.97
N ASP A 149 2.76 2.35 0.21
CA ASP A 149 2.48 1.61 1.44
C ASP A 149 1.27 2.23 2.17
N GLU A 150 0.44 1.37 2.76
CA GLU A 150 -0.87 1.75 3.30
C GLU A 150 -1.71 2.54 2.29
N ALA A 151 -1.83 2.01 1.09
CA ALA A 151 -2.44 2.66 -0.08
C ALA A 151 -3.90 3.10 0.12
N HIS A 152 -4.54 2.70 1.23
CA HIS A 152 -5.85 3.21 1.61
C HIS A 152 -5.86 4.74 1.88
N TYR A 153 -4.70 5.37 2.10
CA TYR A 153 -4.58 6.84 2.22
C TYR A 153 -4.87 7.58 0.90
N VAL A 154 -4.72 6.93 -0.24
CA VAL A 154 -4.94 7.54 -1.57
C VAL A 154 -6.19 7.05 -2.29
N LYS A 155 -7.13 6.43 -1.58
CA LYS A 155 -8.39 5.93 -2.15
C LYS A 155 -9.37 7.03 -2.56
N SER A 156 -9.30 8.22 -1.96
CA SER A 156 -10.20 9.34 -2.27
C SER A 156 -9.97 9.88 -3.68
N VAL A 157 -11.02 9.91 -4.50
CA VAL A 157 -10.93 10.38 -5.91
C VAL A 157 -10.55 11.86 -6.01
N ASN A 158 -10.99 12.68 -5.05
CA ASN A 158 -10.71 14.12 -5.00
C ASN A 158 -9.64 14.48 -3.96
N GLY A 159 -8.88 13.50 -3.47
CA GLY A 159 -7.84 13.75 -2.48
C GLY A 159 -6.60 14.41 -3.09
N VAL A 160 -6.00 15.35 -2.37
CA VAL A 160 -4.76 16.03 -2.79
C VAL A 160 -3.65 15.00 -3.03
N TRP A 161 -3.45 14.07 -2.10
CA TRP A 161 -2.41 13.05 -2.20
C TRP A 161 -2.64 12.07 -3.35
N SER A 162 -3.89 11.68 -3.60
CA SER A 162 -4.23 10.83 -4.74
C SER A 162 -4.02 11.55 -6.06
N GLY A 163 -4.41 12.83 -6.15
CA GLY A 163 -4.17 13.67 -7.33
C GLY A 163 -2.68 13.78 -7.64
N ALA A 164 -1.85 14.11 -6.64
CA ALA A 164 -0.40 14.18 -6.79
C ALA A 164 0.19 12.82 -7.23
N LEU A 165 -0.15 11.72 -6.55
CA LEU A 165 0.32 10.38 -6.90
C LEU A 165 0.00 10.02 -8.35
N LEU A 166 -1.23 10.21 -8.78
CA LEU A 166 -1.68 9.86 -10.13
C LEU A 166 -1.02 10.71 -11.22
N SER A 167 -0.57 11.94 -10.90
CA SER A 167 0.09 12.84 -11.85
C SER A 167 1.45 12.33 -12.34
N PHE A 168 2.14 11.50 -11.55
CA PHE A 168 3.45 10.96 -11.89
C PHE A 168 3.51 9.42 -11.94
N SER A 169 2.44 8.72 -11.58
CA SER A 169 2.45 7.25 -11.51
C SER A 169 2.84 6.58 -12.83
N ASN A 170 2.46 7.18 -13.96
CA ASN A 170 2.77 6.62 -15.28
C ASN A 170 4.27 6.66 -15.65
N ASP A 171 5.04 7.48 -14.96
CA ASP A 171 6.48 7.64 -15.23
C ASP A 171 7.34 6.56 -14.52
N ALA A 172 6.76 5.73 -13.65
CA ALA A 172 7.44 4.62 -13.00
C ALA A 172 7.51 3.37 -13.88
N VAL A 173 8.58 2.57 -13.74
CA VAL A 173 8.73 1.28 -14.45
C VAL A 173 7.80 0.22 -13.89
N ALA A 174 7.74 0.11 -12.56
CA ALA A 174 6.86 -0.81 -11.86
C ALA A 174 6.09 -0.07 -10.76
N ARG A 175 4.83 -0.47 -10.50
CA ARG A 175 3.93 0.15 -9.52
C ARG A 175 3.33 -0.89 -8.59
N VAL A 176 3.48 -0.68 -7.29
CA VAL A 176 2.97 -1.59 -6.27
C VAL A 176 2.17 -0.83 -5.22
N ALA A 177 0.93 -1.27 -4.98
CA ALA A 177 0.10 -0.76 -3.90
C ALA A 177 -0.04 -1.80 -2.78
N LEU A 178 0.28 -1.41 -1.55
CA LEU A 178 0.21 -2.27 -0.38
C LEU A 178 -0.89 -1.79 0.56
N THR A 179 -1.82 -2.65 0.93
CA THR A 179 -2.81 -2.35 1.98
C THR A 179 -3.44 -3.63 2.53
N GLY A 180 -3.60 -3.70 3.85
CA GLY A 180 -4.37 -4.78 4.50
C GLY A 180 -5.88 -4.60 4.38
N THR A 181 -6.35 -3.40 4.01
CA THR A 181 -7.77 -3.01 3.93
C THR A 181 -8.08 -2.38 2.58
N PRO A 182 -8.17 -3.18 1.48
CA PRO A 182 -8.27 -2.64 0.13
C PRO A 182 -9.60 -1.93 -0.17
N ALA A 183 -10.69 -2.38 0.44
CA ALA A 183 -12.04 -1.91 0.16
C ALA A 183 -12.88 -1.81 1.46
N PRO A 184 -12.49 -0.95 2.43
CA PRO A 184 -13.18 -0.86 3.71
C PRO A 184 -14.60 -0.27 3.59
N ASN A 185 -14.86 0.56 2.59
CA ASN A 185 -16.20 1.16 2.37
C ASN A 185 -16.96 0.44 1.24
N GLY A 186 -16.28 -0.10 0.25
CA GLY A 186 -16.88 -0.77 -0.90
C GLY A 186 -15.91 -0.89 -2.06
N TYR A 187 -16.38 -1.39 -3.20
CA TYR A 187 -15.52 -1.61 -4.37
C TYR A 187 -14.99 -0.30 -5.00
N GLU A 188 -15.62 0.84 -4.73
CA GLU A 188 -15.16 2.16 -5.15
C GLU A 188 -13.78 2.52 -4.59
N ASP A 189 -13.41 1.99 -3.43
CA ASP A 189 -12.08 2.21 -2.85
C ASP A 189 -10.95 1.65 -3.74
N LEU A 190 -11.25 0.67 -4.60
CA LEU A 190 -10.30 0.12 -5.56
C LEU A 190 -10.06 1.05 -6.77
N TYR A 191 -10.93 2.03 -7.02
CA TYR A 191 -10.87 2.85 -8.22
C TYR A 191 -9.51 3.55 -8.38
N ASN A 192 -9.06 4.27 -7.37
CA ASN A 192 -7.77 4.97 -7.43
C ASN A 192 -6.57 4.02 -7.33
N LEU A 193 -6.69 2.88 -6.65
CA LEU A 193 -5.62 1.89 -6.61
C LEU A 193 -5.34 1.34 -8.01
N TYR A 194 -6.39 1.05 -8.77
CA TYR A 194 -6.24 0.58 -10.14
C TYR A 194 -5.80 1.68 -11.11
N ARG A 195 -6.23 2.92 -10.92
CA ARG A 195 -5.67 4.09 -11.64
C ARG A 195 -4.19 4.26 -11.39
N PHE A 196 -3.74 3.98 -10.18
CA PHE A 196 -2.32 4.03 -9.83
C PHE A 196 -1.51 2.90 -10.49
N ILE A 197 -1.93 1.64 -10.34
CA ILE A 197 -1.15 0.51 -10.89
C ILE A 197 -1.27 0.38 -12.41
N LEU A 198 -2.38 0.81 -13.01
CA LEU A 198 -2.68 0.68 -14.43
C LEU A 198 -3.15 2.01 -15.05
N PRO A 199 -2.31 3.08 -15.00
CA PRO A 199 -2.75 4.43 -15.36
C PRO A 199 -3.34 4.56 -16.77
N LEU A 200 -2.94 3.71 -17.71
CA LEU A 200 -3.44 3.73 -19.09
C LEU A 200 -4.60 2.76 -19.35
N ASN A 201 -4.76 1.71 -18.53
CA ASN A 201 -5.67 0.59 -18.81
C ASN A 201 -6.69 0.32 -17.67
N TYR A 202 -6.72 1.12 -16.61
CA TYR A 202 -7.58 0.87 -15.46
C TYR A 202 -9.07 0.80 -15.83
N GLU A 203 -9.53 1.61 -16.78
CA GLU A 203 -10.93 1.63 -17.21
C GLU A 203 -11.36 0.31 -17.85
N GLN A 204 -10.49 -0.29 -18.65
CA GLN A 204 -10.73 -1.58 -19.27
C GLN A 204 -10.79 -2.71 -18.22
N VAL A 205 -9.88 -2.67 -17.25
CA VAL A 205 -9.82 -3.67 -16.18
C VAL A 205 -10.99 -3.54 -15.22
N LEU A 206 -11.27 -2.34 -14.73
CA LEU A 206 -12.42 -2.12 -13.84
C LEU A 206 -13.75 -2.34 -14.56
N GLY A 207 -13.85 -1.96 -15.85
CA GLY A 207 -15.07 -2.05 -16.66
C GLY A 207 -16.23 -1.17 -16.16
N MET A 208 -15.97 -0.37 -15.13
CA MET A 208 -16.97 0.44 -14.45
C MET A 208 -16.34 1.75 -13.96
N ASN A 209 -17.11 2.83 -13.94
CA ASN A 209 -16.70 4.08 -13.32
C ASN A 209 -16.88 4.02 -11.78
N TYR A 210 -16.35 5.02 -11.09
CA TYR A 210 -16.41 5.14 -9.62
C TYR A 210 -17.83 4.98 -9.04
N LYS A 211 -18.86 5.63 -9.65
CA LYS A 211 -20.24 5.55 -9.17
C LYS A 211 -20.79 4.14 -9.27
N ARG A 212 -20.58 3.45 -10.38
CA ARG A 212 -21.03 2.06 -10.57
C ARG A 212 -20.33 1.09 -9.63
N LEU A 213 -19.05 1.30 -9.34
CA LEU A 213 -18.31 0.49 -8.35
C LEU A 213 -18.89 0.66 -6.94
N ARG A 214 -19.28 1.87 -6.55
CA ARG A 214 -19.94 2.13 -5.27
C ARG A 214 -21.31 1.41 -5.17
N ASP A 215 -22.07 1.43 -6.24
CA ASP A 215 -23.39 0.82 -6.28
C ASP A 215 -23.32 -0.73 -6.35
N LEU A 216 -22.18 -1.28 -6.82
CA LEU A 216 -21.98 -2.72 -7.02
C LEU A 216 -22.09 -3.53 -5.71
N ALA A 217 -21.58 -3.02 -4.59
CA ALA A 217 -21.64 -3.71 -3.29
C ALA A 217 -23.07 -3.89 -2.77
N GLY A 218 -23.99 -3.00 -3.15
CA GLY A 218 -25.41 -3.03 -2.79
C GLY A 218 -26.31 -3.81 -3.77
N ASP A 219 -25.77 -4.21 -4.92
CA ASP A 219 -26.55 -4.89 -5.98
C ASP A 219 -26.73 -6.39 -5.69
N LYS A 220 -27.62 -6.68 -4.75
CA LYS A 220 -27.97 -8.07 -4.38
C LYS A 220 -28.75 -8.81 -5.49
N LYS A 221 -29.28 -8.09 -6.48
CA LYS A 221 -30.07 -8.67 -7.56
C LYS A 221 -29.21 -9.28 -8.67
N HIS A 222 -27.96 -8.83 -8.80
CA HIS A 222 -27.05 -9.20 -9.86
C HIS A 222 -25.69 -9.65 -9.33
N PRO A 223 -25.61 -10.80 -8.60
CA PRO A 223 -24.39 -11.32 -8.05
C PRO A 223 -23.33 -11.64 -9.11
N GLU A 224 -23.75 -11.95 -10.34
CA GLU A 224 -22.89 -12.19 -11.50
C GLU A 224 -22.00 -10.99 -11.82
N ARG A 225 -22.46 -9.76 -11.57
CA ARG A 225 -21.65 -8.55 -11.81
C ARG A 225 -20.46 -8.44 -10.85
N VAL A 226 -20.66 -8.87 -9.60
CA VAL A 226 -19.58 -8.93 -8.60
C VAL A 226 -18.56 -9.99 -8.98
N GLU A 227 -19.04 -11.15 -9.47
CA GLU A 227 -18.17 -12.23 -9.93
C GLU A 227 -17.33 -11.81 -11.15
N ASP A 228 -17.96 -11.20 -12.15
CA ASP A 228 -17.28 -10.68 -13.34
C ASP A 228 -16.25 -9.60 -13.00
N PHE A 229 -16.60 -8.67 -12.12
CA PHE A 229 -15.68 -7.67 -11.62
C PHE A 229 -14.49 -8.34 -10.91
N SER A 230 -14.75 -9.28 -10.02
CA SER A 230 -13.73 -10.02 -9.30
C SER A 230 -12.76 -10.77 -10.24
N LYS A 231 -13.28 -11.40 -11.29
CA LYS A 231 -12.45 -12.07 -12.32
C LYS A 231 -11.53 -11.10 -13.05
N ARG A 232 -12.01 -9.89 -13.38
CA ARG A 232 -11.20 -8.88 -14.08
C ARG A 232 -10.08 -8.31 -13.22
N VAL A 233 -10.34 -8.06 -11.93
CA VAL A 233 -9.37 -7.43 -11.04
C VAL A 233 -8.39 -8.42 -10.42
N SER A 234 -8.76 -9.71 -10.30
CA SER A 234 -7.95 -10.73 -9.61
C SER A 234 -6.55 -10.96 -10.19
N PRO A 235 -6.27 -10.84 -11.50
CA PRO A 235 -4.91 -10.99 -12.02
C PRO A 235 -3.92 -9.93 -11.50
N PHE A 236 -4.41 -8.81 -10.99
CA PHE A 236 -3.61 -7.65 -10.59
C PHE A 236 -3.38 -7.53 -9.09
N PHE A 237 -3.75 -8.54 -8.29
CA PHE A 237 -3.45 -8.50 -6.87
C PHE A 237 -3.14 -9.87 -6.29
N VAL A 238 -2.40 -9.86 -5.19
CA VAL A 238 -2.21 -11.01 -4.30
C VAL A 238 -2.81 -10.72 -2.93
N ARG A 239 -3.27 -11.76 -2.24
CA ARG A 239 -3.86 -11.62 -0.91
C ARG A 239 -3.56 -12.85 -0.04
N ILE A 240 -2.76 -12.66 0.99
CA ILE A 240 -2.55 -13.64 2.06
C ILE A 240 -3.52 -13.29 3.19
N LYS A 241 -4.40 -14.22 3.57
CA LYS A 241 -5.39 -14.06 4.64
C LYS A 241 -4.81 -14.54 5.98
N LYS A 242 -5.39 -14.12 7.09
CA LYS A 242 -4.99 -14.60 8.44
C LYS A 242 -4.94 -16.12 8.54
N LYS A 243 -5.92 -16.83 7.97
CA LYS A 243 -5.99 -18.29 7.98
C LYS A 243 -4.82 -18.96 7.24
N ASP A 244 -4.25 -18.28 6.25
CA ASP A 244 -3.17 -18.82 5.43
C ASP A 244 -1.82 -18.74 6.16
N LEU A 245 -1.71 -17.87 7.18
CA LEU A 245 -0.51 -17.69 8.01
C LEU A 245 -0.33 -18.76 9.09
N LYS A 246 -1.31 -19.65 9.27
CA LYS A 246 -1.29 -20.72 10.30
C LYS A 246 -0.89 -20.21 11.70
N LEU A 247 -1.33 -19.00 12.05
CA LEU A 247 -1.05 -18.40 13.34
C LEU A 247 -1.71 -19.19 14.48
N PRO A 248 -1.14 -19.15 15.69
CA PRO A 248 -1.79 -19.69 16.88
C PRO A 248 -3.18 -19.09 17.07
N ARG A 249 -4.07 -19.84 17.72
CA ARG A 249 -5.41 -19.34 18.05
C ARG A 249 -5.29 -18.12 18.96
N VAL A 250 -6.12 -17.10 18.69
CA VAL A 250 -6.21 -15.93 19.57
C VAL A 250 -6.77 -16.38 20.91
N ILE A 251 -6.05 -16.09 21.98
CA ILE A 251 -6.52 -16.28 23.36
C ILE A 251 -7.11 -14.95 23.80
N ASN A 252 -8.42 -14.90 23.95
CA ASN A 252 -9.09 -13.73 24.50
C ASN A 252 -9.03 -13.80 26.02
N HIS A 253 -8.30 -12.90 26.64
CA HIS A 253 -8.32 -12.72 28.09
C HIS A 253 -9.50 -11.84 28.50
N GLU A 254 -9.99 -12.02 29.72
CA GLU A 254 -11.01 -11.12 30.26
C GLU A 254 -10.47 -9.68 30.34
N PRO A 255 -11.32 -8.67 30.08
CA PRO A 255 -10.90 -7.29 30.15
C PRO A 255 -10.42 -6.90 31.56
N ILE A 256 -9.21 -6.39 31.65
CA ILE A 256 -8.69 -5.81 32.91
C ILE A 256 -9.37 -4.47 33.14
N LYS A 257 -10.22 -4.40 34.16
CA LYS A 257 -10.90 -3.14 34.54
C LYS A 257 -9.95 -2.27 35.38
N VAL A 258 -9.56 -1.13 34.85
CA VAL A 258 -8.75 -0.14 35.57
C VAL A 258 -9.63 1.02 36.00
N LYS A 259 -9.50 1.44 37.28
CA LYS A 259 -10.21 2.63 37.77
C LYS A 259 -9.62 3.88 37.15
N MET A 260 -10.47 4.72 36.60
CA MET A 260 -10.06 6.05 36.13
C MET A 260 -9.62 6.94 37.30
N SER A 261 -8.62 7.78 37.09
CA SER A 261 -8.31 8.87 38.01
C SER A 261 -9.49 9.85 38.10
N PRO A 262 -9.61 10.65 39.17
CA PRO A 262 -10.70 11.63 39.27
C PRO A 262 -10.79 12.58 38.07
N THR A 263 -9.65 12.99 37.52
CA THR A 263 -9.59 13.86 36.35
C THR A 263 -10.05 13.16 35.08
N GLN A 264 -9.59 11.93 34.85
CA GLN A 264 -10.04 11.15 33.72
C GLN A 264 -11.55 10.87 33.79
N ARG A 265 -12.08 10.58 34.98
CA ARG A 265 -13.52 10.35 35.18
C ARG A 265 -14.34 11.59 34.82
N LYS A 266 -13.91 12.78 35.27
CA LYS A 266 -14.58 14.04 34.91
C LYS A 266 -14.61 14.30 33.43
N ILE A 267 -13.49 14.04 32.71
CA ILE A 267 -13.41 14.20 31.26
C ILE A 267 -14.33 13.21 30.57
N TYR A 268 -14.33 11.96 31.01
CA TYR A 268 -15.18 10.90 30.46
C TYR A 268 -16.66 11.25 30.63
N ASP A 269 -17.09 11.63 31.84
CA ASP A 269 -18.47 11.99 32.14
C ASP A 269 -18.94 13.22 31.32
N PHE A 270 -18.03 14.19 31.10
CA PHE A 270 -18.29 15.33 30.22
C PHE A 270 -18.52 14.89 28.76
N ILE A 271 -17.63 14.07 28.21
CA ILE A 271 -17.76 13.57 26.84
C ILE A 271 -19.02 12.72 26.67
N GLU A 272 -19.29 11.83 27.63
CA GLU A 272 -20.49 10.97 27.63
C GLU A 272 -21.77 11.81 27.69
N GLY A 273 -21.79 12.84 28.55
CA GLY A 273 -22.92 13.79 28.66
C GLY A 273 -23.15 14.58 27.37
N GLU A 274 -22.11 15.07 26.72
CA GLU A 274 -22.23 15.78 25.44
C GLU A 274 -22.67 14.84 24.32
N TYR A 275 -22.18 13.60 24.31
CA TYR A 275 -22.58 12.59 23.35
C TYR A 275 -24.06 12.23 23.48
N ILE A 276 -24.54 12.01 24.72
CA ILE A 276 -25.95 11.72 25.00
C ILE A 276 -26.86 12.90 24.61
N ARG A 277 -26.48 14.15 24.92
CA ARG A 277 -27.22 15.35 24.49
C ARG A 277 -27.27 15.47 22.96
N GLY A 278 -26.14 15.20 22.29
CA GLY A 278 -26.08 15.18 20.83
C GLY A 278 -27.02 14.12 20.21
N PHE A 279 -27.17 12.97 20.87
CA PHE A 279 -28.10 11.92 20.47
C PHE A 279 -29.56 12.33 20.68
N GLN A 280 -29.89 12.91 21.80
CA GLN A 280 -31.26 13.34 22.12
C GLN A 280 -31.77 14.46 21.21
N ASN A 281 -30.84 15.31 20.72
CA ASN A 281 -31.14 16.44 19.82
C ASN A 281 -31.10 16.06 18.32
N SER A 282 -30.70 14.83 17.96
CA SER A 282 -30.67 14.38 16.57
C SER A 282 -31.90 13.52 16.25
N SER A 283 -32.62 13.86 15.17
CA SER A 283 -33.69 13.00 14.66
C SER A 283 -33.15 11.60 14.33
N VAL A 284 -33.95 10.58 14.59
CA VAL A 284 -33.62 9.14 14.45
C VAL A 284 -32.96 8.76 13.11
N GLY A 285 -33.13 9.58 12.05
CA GLY A 285 -32.49 9.38 10.74
C GLY A 285 -30.96 9.59 10.74
N ASN A 286 -30.44 10.45 11.63
CA ASN A 286 -29.00 10.70 11.74
C ASN A 286 -28.28 9.69 12.66
N LEU A 287 -29.01 8.89 13.42
CA LEU A 287 -28.42 7.91 14.35
C LEU A 287 -27.74 6.75 13.63
N LYS A 288 -28.35 6.22 12.57
CA LYS A 288 -27.77 5.11 11.78
C LYS A 288 -26.47 5.51 11.08
N GLN A 289 -26.34 6.76 10.67
CA GLN A 289 -25.16 7.27 9.98
C GLN A 289 -23.98 7.54 10.93
N LYS A 290 -24.26 7.89 12.21
CA LYS A 290 -23.24 8.10 13.24
C LYS A 290 -22.74 6.83 13.93
N LEU A 291 -23.50 5.74 13.89
CA LEU A 291 -23.11 4.43 14.41
C LEU A 291 -22.34 3.59 13.40
N SER A 292 -22.26 4.03 12.14
CA SER A 292 -21.51 3.36 11.07
C SER A 292 -20.15 4.00 10.76
N GLN A 293 -19.76 5.06 11.48
CA GLN A 293 -18.43 5.67 11.49
C GLN A 293 -17.61 5.24 12.72
#